data_7f1f1e5f9e32c50d04e2b2626bd375ae
#
_entry.id   7f1f1e5f9e32c50d04e2b2626bd375ae
#
_cell.length_a   1.000
_cell.length_b   1.000
_cell.length_c   1.000
_cell.angle_alpha   90.00
_cell.angle_beta   90.00
_cell.angle_gamma   90.00
#
_symmetry.space_group_name_H-M   'P 1'
#
loop_
_entity.id
_entity.type
_entity.pdbx_description
1 polymer ?
#
loop_
_entity_poly.entity_id
_entity_poly.type
_entity_poly.pdbx_seq_one_letter_code
_entity_poly.pdbx_strand_id
1 'polypeptide(L)'
;PKLDILVNCIYWDDRYPRLFTRAEAGRLWREGQRKLRVVGDITCDIGGSIEFTFEAHGPDKPFLVYDPIRDTHQLGDSGDGIAVLIVDILPSELPLEASNYFSGVLSPFIPAIMAADFTRPFEALDLPAPLKRAVIVHNGRLTPDYRYIEKYLHH
;
A
#
# COMPACT_ATOMS: atom_id res chain seq x y z
N PRO A 1 -14.42 -19.69 0.15
CA PRO A 1 -13.70 -18.87 1.16
C PRO A 1 -14.21 -19.19 2.55
N LYS A 2 -13.30 -19.12 3.54
CA LYS A 2 -13.65 -19.35 4.96
C LYS A 2 -13.89 -18.02 5.70
N LEU A 3 -13.55 -16.89 5.06
CA LEU A 3 -13.58 -15.55 5.64
C LEU A 3 -14.79 -14.77 5.14
N ASP A 4 -15.36 -13.95 6.00
CA ASP A 4 -16.38 -12.94 5.67
C ASP A 4 -15.74 -11.58 5.35
N ILE A 5 -14.62 -11.28 6.04
CA ILE A 5 -13.85 -10.04 5.90
C ILE A 5 -12.38 -10.43 5.70
N LEU A 6 -11.71 -9.77 4.76
CA LEU A 6 -10.27 -9.83 4.54
C LEU A 6 -9.68 -8.42 4.74
N VAL A 7 -8.64 -8.30 5.56
CA VAL A 7 -7.88 -7.06 5.70
C VAL A 7 -6.49 -7.27 5.11
N ASN A 8 -6.15 -6.48 4.09
CA ASN A 8 -4.87 -6.52 3.41
C ASN A 8 -3.98 -5.38 3.90
N CYS A 9 -2.87 -5.73 4.55
CA CYS A 9 -1.83 -4.79 5.01
C CYS A 9 -0.45 -5.18 4.47
N ILE A 10 -0.38 -5.97 3.40
CA ILE A 10 0.85 -6.54 2.88
C ILE A 10 1.45 -5.59 1.86
N TYR A 11 2.73 -5.20 2.06
CA TYR A 11 3.50 -4.58 0.97
C TYR A 11 3.54 -5.52 -0.24
N TRP A 12 3.21 -5.01 -1.42
CA TRP A 12 3.20 -5.79 -2.65
C TRP A 12 3.87 -5.02 -3.79
N ASP A 13 4.54 -5.72 -4.65
CA ASP A 13 4.96 -5.28 -5.97
C ASP A 13 4.87 -6.45 -6.97
N ASP A 14 5.04 -6.18 -8.26
CA ASP A 14 4.84 -7.14 -9.36
C ASP A 14 5.81 -8.35 -9.36
N ARG A 15 6.80 -8.39 -8.46
CA ARG A 15 7.66 -9.56 -8.22
C ARG A 15 6.98 -10.66 -7.40
N TYR A 16 5.85 -10.33 -6.75
CA TYR A 16 5.11 -11.24 -5.88
C TYR A 16 3.74 -11.59 -6.47
N PRO A 17 3.20 -12.80 -6.20
CA PRO A 17 1.84 -13.12 -6.58
C PRO A 17 0.85 -12.18 -5.89
N ARG A 18 -0.28 -11.91 -6.57
CA ARG A 18 -1.38 -11.17 -5.95
C ARG A 18 -2.02 -12.00 -4.84
N LEU A 19 -2.49 -11.32 -3.80
CA LEU A 19 -3.20 -11.98 -2.70
C LEU A 19 -4.58 -12.46 -3.15
N PHE A 20 -5.28 -11.64 -3.97
CA PHE A 20 -6.59 -11.98 -4.47
C PHE A 20 -6.84 -11.38 -5.86
N THR A 21 -7.06 -12.25 -6.84
CA THR A 21 -7.25 -11.85 -8.23
C THR A 21 -8.72 -11.74 -8.61
N ARG A 22 -9.01 -10.97 -9.67
CA ARG A 22 -10.34 -10.88 -10.29
C ARG A 22 -10.83 -12.25 -10.77
N ALA A 23 -9.92 -13.04 -11.36
CA ALA A 23 -10.22 -14.38 -11.83
C ALA A 23 -10.67 -15.32 -10.70
N GLU A 24 -9.99 -15.28 -9.56
CA GLU A 24 -10.35 -16.07 -8.37
C GLU A 24 -11.68 -15.61 -7.78
N ALA A 25 -11.89 -14.30 -7.65
CA ALA A 25 -13.16 -13.75 -7.17
C ALA A 25 -14.32 -14.19 -8.05
N GLY A 26 -14.17 -14.08 -9.38
CA GLY A 26 -15.18 -14.51 -10.34
C GLY A 26 -15.45 -16.01 -10.29
N ARG A 27 -14.41 -16.84 -10.12
CA ARG A 27 -14.56 -18.29 -9.97
C ARG A 27 -15.36 -18.62 -8.69
N LEU A 28 -14.93 -18.08 -7.56
CA LEU A 28 -15.62 -18.32 -6.28
C LEU A 28 -17.09 -17.89 -6.31
N TRP A 29 -17.38 -16.76 -6.93
CA TRP A 29 -18.75 -16.25 -7.07
C TRP A 29 -19.63 -17.14 -7.92
N ARG A 30 -19.11 -17.66 -9.04
CA ARG A 30 -19.82 -18.64 -9.90
C ARG A 30 -20.07 -19.97 -9.21
N GLU A 31 -19.14 -20.40 -8.35
CA GLU A 31 -19.29 -21.62 -7.53
C GLU A 31 -20.23 -21.44 -6.32
N GLY A 32 -20.84 -20.27 -6.17
CA GLY A 32 -21.71 -19.96 -5.03
C GLY A 32 -20.98 -19.67 -3.71
N GLN A 33 -19.65 -19.57 -3.74
CA GLN A 33 -18.81 -19.31 -2.57
C GLN A 33 -18.73 -17.81 -2.27
N ARG A 34 -19.85 -17.20 -1.91
CA ARG A 34 -20.01 -15.74 -1.71
C ARG A 34 -19.85 -15.29 -0.26
N LYS A 35 -19.02 -16.00 0.51
CA LYS A 35 -18.87 -15.69 1.94
C LYS A 35 -18.07 -14.40 2.18
N LEU A 36 -17.00 -14.16 1.41
CA LEU A 36 -16.23 -12.92 1.51
C LEU A 36 -17.06 -11.75 0.97
N ARG A 37 -17.40 -10.83 1.85
CA ARG A 37 -18.26 -9.67 1.57
C ARG A 37 -17.51 -8.35 1.63
N VAL A 38 -16.42 -8.28 2.41
CA VAL A 38 -15.66 -7.04 2.62
C VAL A 38 -14.18 -7.30 2.49
N VAL A 39 -13.50 -6.43 1.78
CA VAL A 39 -12.03 -6.33 1.74
C VAL A 39 -11.62 -4.96 2.25
N GLY A 40 -10.90 -4.93 3.36
CA GLY A 40 -10.18 -3.74 3.82
C GLY A 40 -8.81 -3.71 3.14
N ASP A 41 -8.68 -3.02 2.04
CA ASP A 41 -7.39 -2.87 1.37
C ASP A 41 -6.63 -1.66 1.93
N ILE A 42 -5.85 -1.90 2.98
CA ILE A 42 -5.11 -0.85 3.69
C ILE A 42 -3.94 -0.32 2.85
N THR A 43 -3.36 -1.16 2.00
CA THR A 43 -2.31 -0.74 1.07
C THR A 43 -2.85 0.12 -0.07
N CYS A 44 -4.09 -0.12 -0.48
CA CYS A 44 -4.84 0.65 -1.48
C CYS A 44 -4.06 0.86 -2.81
N ASP A 45 -3.22 -0.13 -3.19
CA ASP A 45 -2.49 -0.09 -4.45
C ASP A 45 -3.42 -0.46 -5.60
N ILE A 46 -3.64 0.50 -6.52
CA ILE A 46 -4.52 0.28 -7.69
C ILE A 46 -4.02 -0.89 -8.51
N GLY A 47 -4.88 -1.92 -8.68
CA GLY A 47 -4.52 -3.16 -9.34
C GLY A 47 -3.36 -3.91 -8.65
N GLY A 48 -3.13 -3.67 -7.37
CA GLY A 48 -2.07 -4.25 -6.56
C GLY A 48 -2.34 -5.68 -6.08
N SER A 49 -2.02 -5.99 -4.83
CA SER A 49 -2.23 -7.33 -4.26
C SER A 49 -3.70 -7.76 -4.26
N ILE A 50 -4.62 -6.81 -4.11
CA ILE A 50 -6.06 -6.95 -4.38
C ILE A 50 -6.31 -6.40 -5.77
N GLU A 51 -6.46 -7.28 -6.77
CA GLU A 51 -6.50 -6.87 -8.19
C GLU A 51 -7.73 -6.02 -8.54
N PHE A 52 -8.77 -6.05 -7.72
CA PHE A 52 -10.00 -5.30 -7.90
C PHE A 52 -10.09 -4.04 -7.00
N THR A 53 -8.98 -3.54 -6.50
CA THR A 53 -8.82 -2.15 -6.06
C THR A 53 -8.59 -1.31 -7.30
N PHE A 54 -9.68 -0.75 -7.88
CA PHE A 54 -9.63 -0.05 -9.18
C PHE A 54 -9.23 1.42 -9.06
N GLU A 55 -9.51 2.02 -7.92
CA GLU A 55 -9.31 3.44 -7.66
C GLU A 55 -9.08 3.68 -6.17
N ALA A 56 -8.54 4.84 -5.82
CA ALA A 56 -8.34 5.30 -4.46
C ALA A 56 -9.07 6.63 -4.26
N HIS A 57 -9.71 6.79 -3.11
CA HIS A 57 -10.49 7.97 -2.76
C HIS A 57 -10.19 8.47 -1.34
N GLY A 58 -10.64 9.69 -1.07
CA GLY A 58 -10.66 10.22 0.28
C GLY A 58 -11.75 9.57 1.15
N PRO A 59 -11.76 9.87 2.46
CA PRO A 59 -12.70 9.30 3.43
C PRO A 59 -14.18 9.62 3.16
N ASP A 60 -14.47 10.59 2.33
CA ASP A 60 -15.84 10.95 1.88
C ASP A 60 -16.46 9.89 0.96
N LYS A 61 -15.65 9.08 0.29
CA LYS A 61 -16.06 7.97 -0.57
C LYS A 61 -15.22 6.72 -0.30
N PRO A 62 -15.35 6.13 0.89
CA PRO A 62 -14.38 5.15 1.38
C PRO A 62 -14.48 3.77 0.73
N PHE A 63 -15.57 3.48 0.00
CA PHE A 63 -15.82 2.15 -0.53
C PHE A 63 -16.17 2.17 -2.02
N LEU A 64 -15.80 1.09 -2.69
CA LEU A 64 -16.43 0.63 -3.93
C LEU A 64 -17.02 -0.77 -3.70
N VAL A 65 -17.99 -1.16 -4.51
CA VAL A 65 -18.50 -2.54 -4.57
C VAL A 65 -18.10 -3.15 -5.92
N TYR A 66 -17.34 -4.23 -5.86
CA TYR A 66 -16.92 -5.01 -7.02
C TYR A 66 -17.89 -6.18 -7.27
N ASP A 67 -18.45 -6.27 -8.47
CA ASP A 67 -19.23 -7.40 -8.96
C ASP A 67 -18.31 -8.42 -9.66
N PRO A 68 -17.99 -9.58 -9.03
CA PRO A 68 -17.09 -10.56 -9.61
C PRO A 68 -17.67 -11.32 -10.81
N ILE A 69 -19.00 -11.26 -11.05
CA ILE A 69 -19.64 -11.93 -12.17
C ILE A 69 -19.56 -11.07 -13.43
N ARG A 70 -19.84 -9.76 -13.29
CA ARG A 70 -19.80 -8.79 -14.40
C ARG A 70 -18.43 -8.23 -14.63
N ASP A 71 -17.53 -8.39 -13.64
CA ASP A 71 -16.19 -7.78 -13.61
C ASP A 71 -16.27 -6.23 -13.72
N THR A 72 -17.18 -5.66 -12.98
CA THR A 72 -17.44 -4.21 -12.91
C THR A 72 -17.45 -3.75 -11.46
N HIS A 73 -17.29 -2.44 -11.23
CA HIS A 73 -17.40 -1.85 -9.92
C HIS A 73 -18.27 -0.59 -9.95
N GLN A 74 -18.71 -0.18 -8.77
CA GLN A 74 -19.39 1.10 -8.53
C GLN A 74 -18.96 1.67 -7.19
N LEU A 75 -18.90 2.99 -7.09
CA LEU A 75 -18.65 3.67 -5.81
C LEU A 75 -19.84 3.48 -4.87
N GLY A 76 -19.55 3.34 -3.59
CA GLY A 76 -20.53 3.17 -2.52
C GLY A 76 -20.33 1.89 -1.73
N ASP A 77 -21.20 1.66 -0.77
CA ASP A 77 -21.18 0.53 0.18
C ASP A 77 -22.27 -0.51 -0.05
N SER A 78 -23.12 -0.26 -1.03
CA SER A 78 -24.33 -1.06 -1.28
C SER A 78 -24.31 -1.70 -2.66
N GLY A 79 -24.65 -2.99 -2.73
CA GLY A 79 -24.70 -3.75 -3.98
C GLY A 79 -24.48 -5.24 -3.78
N ASP A 80 -24.69 -6.03 -4.85
CA ASP A 80 -24.38 -7.46 -4.85
C ASP A 80 -22.94 -7.67 -5.32
N GLY A 81 -22.01 -7.73 -4.36
CA GLY A 81 -20.61 -7.87 -4.66
C GLY A 81 -19.73 -7.94 -3.40
N ILE A 82 -18.47 -7.58 -3.60
CA ILE A 82 -17.46 -7.44 -2.54
C ILE A 82 -17.25 -5.94 -2.31
N ALA A 83 -17.55 -5.45 -1.12
CA ALA A 83 -17.22 -4.09 -0.73
C ALA A 83 -15.70 -4.00 -0.47
N VAL A 84 -15.04 -3.03 -1.08
CA VAL A 84 -13.60 -2.79 -0.94
C VAL A 84 -13.37 -1.41 -0.34
N LEU A 85 -12.66 -1.34 0.77
CA LEU A 85 -12.17 -0.08 1.32
C LEU A 85 -11.04 0.44 0.44
N ILE A 86 -11.18 1.67 -0.05
CA ILE A 86 -10.30 2.31 -1.05
C ILE A 86 -9.73 3.66 -0.60
N VAL A 87 -9.51 3.83 0.70
CA VAL A 87 -8.93 5.06 1.27
C VAL A 87 -7.42 4.88 1.41
N ASP A 88 -6.65 5.68 0.68
CA ASP A 88 -5.18 5.65 0.70
C ASP A 88 -4.54 6.50 1.82
N ILE A 89 -5.32 7.37 2.46
CA ILE A 89 -4.88 8.28 3.52
C ILE A 89 -5.48 7.92 4.89
N LEU A 90 -5.68 6.63 5.18
CA LEU A 90 -6.28 6.15 6.45
C LEU A 90 -5.66 6.75 7.72
N PRO A 91 -4.34 7.02 7.82
CA PRO A 91 -3.77 7.69 8.98
C PRO A 91 -4.37 9.06 9.29
N SER A 92 -4.96 9.74 8.28
CA SER A 92 -5.62 11.04 8.48
C SER A 92 -6.94 10.95 9.26
N GLU A 93 -7.53 9.76 9.34
CA GLU A 93 -8.76 9.51 10.12
C GLU A 93 -8.50 9.39 11.63
N LEU A 94 -7.26 9.07 12.01
CA LEU A 94 -6.78 9.01 13.40
C LEU A 94 -5.48 9.80 13.51
N PRO A 95 -5.48 11.12 13.24
CA PRO A 95 -4.26 11.89 13.02
C PRO A 95 -3.39 12.02 14.26
N LEU A 96 -3.99 12.09 15.44
CA LEU A 96 -3.25 12.20 16.70
C LEU A 96 -2.50 10.90 17.00
N GLU A 97 -3.18 9.78 16.92
CA GLU A 97 -2.61 8.45 17.18
C GLU A 97 -1.55 8.10 16.14
N ALA A 98 -1.82 8.34 14.87
CA ALA A 98 -0.89 8.08 13.77
C ALA A 98 0.37 8.93 13.90
N SER A 99 0.24 10.24 14.21
CA SER A 99 1.36 11.14 14.38
C SER A 99 2.20 10.80 15.63
N ASN A 100 1.57 10.47 16.73
CA ASN A 100 2.26 10.05 17.96
C ASN A 100 3.04 8.76 17.74
N TYR A 101 2.43 7.77 17.09
CA TYR A 101 3.09 6.51 16.79
C TYR A 101 4.29 6.73 15.85
N PHE A 102 4.10 7.46 14.74
CA PHE A 102 5.15 7.77 13.79
C PHE A 102 6.31 8.54 14.44
N SER A 103 6.00 9.56 15.22
CA SER A 103 7.00 10.34 15.97
C SER A 103 7.78 9.46 16.94
N GLY A 104 7.09 8.59 17.69
CA GLY A 104 7.73 7.66 18.62
C GLY A 104 8.70 6.69 17.95
N VAL A 105 8.34 6.20 16.76
CA VAL A 105 9.20 5.29 15.96
C VAL A 105 10.38 6.03 15.35
N LEU A 106 10.19 7.28 14.89
CA LEU A 106 11.22 8.03 14.17
C LEU A 106 12.21 8.74 15.08
N SER A 107 11.74 9.26 16.25
CA SER A 107 12.56 10.06 17.17
C SER A 107 13.90 9.42 17.57
N PRO A 108 14.00 8.10 17.82
CA PRO A 108 15.28 7.46 18.15
C PRO A 108 16.35 7.57 17.05
N PHE A 109 15.96 7.82 15.81
CA PHE A 109 16.87 7.94 14.68
C PHE A 109 17.36 9.38 14.44
N ILE A 110 16.66 10.38 14.98
CA ILE A 110 16.99 11.80 14.76
C ILE A 110 18.42 12.15 15.15
N PRO A 111 18.95 11.73 16.32
CA PRO A 111 20.35 12.04 16.68
C PRO A 111 21.37 11.53 15.66
N ALA A 112 21.17 10.34 15.09
CA ALA A 112 22.06 9.78 14.09
C ALA A 112 21.99 10.55 12.76
N ILE A 113 20.79 11.00 12.35
CA ILE A 113 20.61 11.85 11.17
C ILE A 113 21.33 13.20 11.37
N MET A 114 21.17 13.81 12.54
CA MET A 114 21.79 15.10 12.84
C MET A 114 23.32 15.04 12.94
N ALA A 115 23.88 13.91 13.36
CA ALA A 115 25.32 13.70 13.47
C ALA A 115 25.99 13.30 12.16
N ALA A 116 25.23 12.84 11.16
CA ALA A 116 25.78 12.34 9.92
C ALA A 116 26.32 13.47 9.03
N ASP A 117 27.51 13.23 8.44
CA ASP A 117 28.11 14.14 7.45
C ASP A 117 27.65 13.73 6.04
N PHE A 118 26.61 14.39 5.55
CA PHE A 118 26.02 14.12 4.22
C PHE A 118 26.89 14.62 3.05
N THR A 119 28.02 15.27 3.29
CA THR A 119 28.96 15.64 2.22
C THR A 119 29.82 14.46 1.79
N ARG A 120 29.91 13.41 2.62
CA ARG A 120 30.68 12.19 2.33
C ARG A 120 29.99 11.34 1.26
N PRO A 121 30.74 10.47 0.55
CA PRO A 121 30.13 9.48 -0.33
C PRO A 121 29.12 8.59 0.39
N PHE A 122 28.10 8.10 -0.31
CA PHE A 122 27.03 7.29 0.27
C PHE A 122 27.54 6.07 1.07
N GLU A 123 28.56 5.39 0.53
CA GLU A 123 29.16 4.20 1.15
C GLU A 123 29.80 4.53 2.51
N ALA A 124 30.32 5.74 2.64
CA ALA A 124 31.01 6.24 3.84
C ALA A 124 30.07 6.97 4.83
N LEU A 125 28.77 7.04 4.57
CA LEU A 125 27.79 7.61 5.49
C LEU A 125 27.70 6.72 6.74
N ASP A 126 27.89 7.33 7.89
CA ASP A 126 27.69 6.67 9.20
C ASP A 126 26.24 6.86 9.65
N LEU A 127 25.39 5.97 9.15
CA LEU A 127 23.97 5.91 9.49
C LEU A 127 23.61 4.49 9.95
N PRO A 128 22.72 4.36 10.94
CA PRO A 128 22.09 3.07 11.25
C PRO A 128 21.55 2.38 10.00
N ALA A 129 21.69 1.08 9.92
CA ALA A 129 21.33 0.31 8.73
C ALA A 129 19.89 0.55 8.21
N PRO A 130 18.84 0.70 9.06
CA PRO A 130 17.50 1.04 8.58
C PRO A 130 17.47 2.39 7.85
N LEU A 131 18.12 3.42 8.41
CA LEU A 131 18.18 4.73 7.79
C LEU A 131 18.99 4.71 6.49
N LYS A 132 20.16 4.05 6.49
CA LYS A 132 21.01 3.97 5.30
C LYS A 132 20.27 3.32 4.13
N ARG A 133 19.51 2.25 4.39
CA ARG A 133 18.66 1.60 3.38
C ARG A 133 17.48 2.47 2.91
N ALA A 134 17.03 3.42 3.73
CA ALA A 134 15.94 4.34 3.38
C ALA A 134 16.38 5.54 2.55
N VAL A 135 17.69 5.76 2.36
CA VAL A 135 18.20 6.87 1.54
C VAL A 135 17.97 6.55 0.06
N ILE A 136 17.04 7.26 -0.55
CA ILE A 136 16.67 7.10 -1.97
C ILE A 136 17.65 7.84 -2.86
N VAL A 137 17.94 9.10 -2.53
CA VAL A 137 18.82 10.00 -3.30
C VAL A 137 19.91 10.53 -2.38
N HIS A 138 21.16 10.51 -2.87
CA HIS A 138 22.31 11.10 -2.20
C HIS A 138 23.15 11.87 -3.20
N ASN A 139 23.46 13.13 -2.90
CA ASN A 139 24.22 14.04 -3.76
C ASN A 139 23.70 14.05 -5.22
N GLY A 140 22.36 14.11 -5.39
CA GLY A 140 21.71 14.18 -6.70
C GLY A 140 21.68 12.87 -7.48
N ARG A 141 22.04 11.73 -6.89
CA ARG A 141 22.04 10.42 -7.53
C ARG A 141 21.22 9.41 -6.73
N LEU A 142 20.54 8.49 -7.42
CA LEU A 142 19.89 7.36 -6.78
C LEU A 142 20.93 6.47 -6.09
N THR A 143 20.60 6.04 -4.87
CA THR A 143 21.43 5.06 -4.16
C THR A 143 21.29 3.67 -4.79
N PRO A 144 22.21 2.72 -4.52
CA PRO A 144 22.21 1.42 -5.17
C PRO A 144 20.88 0.67 -5.09
N ASP A 145 20.19 0.71 -3.93
CA ASP A 145 18.94 0.00 -3.70
C ASP A 145 17.74 0.60 -4.47
N TYR A 146 17.87 1.83 -4.96
CA TYR A 146 16.80 2.57 -5.64
C TYR A 146 17.06 2.84 -7.11
N ARG A 147 18.10 2.25 -7.71
CA ARG A 147 18.39 2.42 -9.15
C ARG A 147 17.26 1.96 -10.07
N TYR A 148 16.42 1.04 -9.60
CA TYR A 148 15.24 0.58 -10.36
C TYR A 148 14.24 1.71 -10.68
N ILE A 149 14.29 2.85 -9.96
CA ILE A 149 13.45 4.02 -10.19
C ILE A 149 13.90 4.80 -11.44
N GLU A 150 15.17 4.65 -11.87
CA GLU A 150 15.77 5.42 -12.97
C GLU A 150 14.93 5.35 -14.26
N LYS A 151 14.35 4.19 -14.55
CA LYS A 151 13.46 3.99 -15.70
C LYS A 151 12.21 4.89 -15.71
N TYR A 152 11.85 5.48 -14.59
CA TYR A 152 10.69 6.38 -14.45
C TYR A 152 11.06 7.87 -14.43
N LEU A 153 12.35 8.21 -14.42
CA LEU A 153 12.82 9.60 -14.34
C LEU A 153 13.01 10.25 -15.72
N HIS A 154 12.91 9.50 -16.80
CA HIS A 154 13.08 9.96 -18.15
C HIS A 154 11.71 10.14 -18.81
N HIS A 155 11.10 11.32 -18.58
CA HIS A 155 9.93 11.83 -19.33
C HIS A 155 10.23 13.24 -19.84
#